data_784008bd9e11a6fc74cb8029112eaf9d
#
_entry.id   784008bd9e11a6fc74cb8029112eaf9d
#
_cell.length_a   1.000
_cell.length_b   1.000
_cell.length_c   1.000
_cell.angle_alpha   90.00
_cell.angle_beta   90.00
_cell.angle_gamma   90.00
#
_symmetry.space_group_name_H-M   'P 1'
#
loop_
_entity.id
_entity.type
_entity.pdbx_description
1 polymer ?
#
loop_
_entity_poly.entity_id
_entity_poly.type
_entity_poly.pdbx_seq_one_letter_code
_entity_poly.pdbx_strand_id
1 'polypeptide(L)'
;MFPSIAQRIFNLLSGLWVGSLLTIGFLVVPTLFSSLGDRQVAGLVAATLFKSIAYISVLTSIVLMSLANYFVRLGKSQFRLDRWLLLGMLACAIGAAFIIIPWMNSLRDQALYLGLSVRESTHAVLFGRLHGVSSAIYMLQALLGIALIWRTTKNAD
;
A
#
# COMPACT_ATOMS: atom_id res chain seq x y z
N MET A 1 24.05 16.92 14.85
CA MET A 1 24.84 16.20 13.83
C MET A 1 24.00 16.14 12.55
N PHE A 2 24.45 16.70 11.44
CA PHE A 2 23.62 16.74 10.23
C PHE A 2 23.34 15.31 9.71
N PRO A 3 22.10 15.01 9.26
CA PRO A 3 21.77 13.72 8.72
C PRO A 3 22.57 13.44 7.45
N SER A 4 23.09 12.22 7.33
CA SER A 4 23.81 11.79 6.12
C SER A 4 22.89 11.86 4.88
N ILE A 5 23.45 12.01 3.69
CA ILE A 5 22.69 12.00 2.43
C ILE A 5 21.77 10.76 2.36
N ALA A 6 22.29 9.59 2.73
CA ALA A 6 21.51 8.35 2.75
C ALA A 6 20.30 8.42 3.71
N GLN A 7 20.43 9.09 4.86
CA GLN A 7 19.33 9.29 5.80
C GLN A 7 18.28 10.27 5.25
N ARG A 8 18.71 11.32 4.55
CA ARG A 8 17.78 12.24 3.86
C ARG A 8 16.99 11.52 2.78
N ILE A 9 17.65 10.67 1.99
CA ILE A 9 17.00 9.84 0.97
C ILE A 9 15.99 8.89 1.60
N PHE A 10 16.36 8.22 2.69
CA PHE A 10 15.45 7.34 3.44
C PHE A 10 14.19 8.09 3.90
N ASN A 11 14.35 9.25 4.51
CA ASN A 11 13.23 10.04 5.02
C ASN A 11 12.34 10.56 3.87
N LEU A 12 12.95 11.06 2.79
CA LEU A 12 12.22 11.57 1.62
C LEU A 12 11.41 10.46 0.93
N LEU A 13 12.04 9.32 0.66
CA LEU A 13 11.37 8.17 0.04
C LEU A 13 10.23 7.63 0.92
N SER A 14 10.46 7.53 2.24
CA SER A 14 9.42 7.12 3.18
C SER A 14 8.24 8.09 3.18
N GLY A 15 8.51 9.40 3.20
CA GLY A 15 7.49 10.45 3.16
C GLY A 15 6.65 10.43 1.89
N LEU A 16 7.30 10.35 0.72
CA LEU A 16 6.64 10.29 -0.57
C LEU A 16 5.78 9.02 -0.69
N TRP A 17 6.31 7.88 -0.28
CA TRP A 17 5.58 6.61 -0.35
C TRP A 17 4.36 6.58 0.57
N VAL A 18 4.53 6.93 1.85
CA VAL A 18 3.41 6.96 2.81
C VAL A 18 2.40 8.02 2.41
N GLY A 19 2.85 9.19 1.94
CA GLY A 19 1.99 10.24 1.40
C GLY A 19 1.16 9.74 0.21
N SER A 20 1.76 8.99 -0.71
CA SER A 20 1.05 8.39 -1.85
C SER A 20 0.00 7.37 -1.40
N LEU A 21 0.31 6.51 -0.41
CA LEU A 21 -0.67 5.59 0.17
C LEU A 21 -1.87 6.37 0.74
N LEU A 22 -1.63 7.36 1.57
CA LEU A 22 -2.70 8.16 2.19
C LEU A 22 -3.53 8.90 1.13
N THR A 23 -2.88 9.54 0.16
CA THR A 23 -3.55 10.28 -0.91
C THR A 23 -4.44 9.35 -1.75
N ILE A 24 -3.93 8.20 -2.19
CA ILE A 24 -4.71 7.28 -3.03
C ILE A 24 -5.89 6.72 -2.24
N GLY A 25 -5.66 6.21 -1.03
CA GLY A 25 -6.70 5.54 -0.26
C GLY A 25 -7.78 6.46 0.29
N PHE A 26 -7.41 7.65 0.77
CA PHE A 26 -8.31 8.53 1.50
C PHE A 26 -8.81 9.74 0.70
N LEU A 27 -8.16 10.09 -0.40
CA LEU A 27 -8.59 11.21 -1.24
C LEU A 27 -9.00 10.73 -2.63
N VAL A 28 -8.09 10.10 -3.38
CA VAL A 28 -8.33 9.79 -4.79
C VAL A 28 -9.48 8.81 -4.97
N VAL A 29 -9.45 7.67 -4.26
CA VAL A 29 -10.48 6.62 -4.42
C VAL A 29 -11.86 7.10 -3.97
N PRO A 30 -12.06 7.73 -2.81
CA PRO A 30 -13.36 8.31 -2.46
C PRO A 30 -13.86 9.33 -3.50
N THR A 31 -12.97 10.20 -4.02
CA THR A 31 -13.31 11.18 -5.05
C THR A 31 -13.74 10.50 -6.36
N LEU A 32 -13.09 9.41 -6.78
CA LEU A 32 -13.52 8.65 -7.96
C LEU A 32 -14.96 8.15 -7.81
N PHE A 33 -15.30 7.57 -6.66
CA PHE A 33 -16.65 7.05 -6.41
C PHE A 33 -17.72 8.12 -6.24
N SER A 34 -17.34 9.34 -5.85
CA SER A 34 -18.27 10.46 -5.74
C SER A 34 -18.45 11.23 -7.06
N SER A 35 -17.43 11.24 -7.93
CA SER A 35 -17.42 12.05 -9.15
C SER A 35 -17.85 11.27 -10.39
N LEU A 36 -17.59 9.95 -10.44
CA LEU A 36 -17.99 9.11 -11.56
C LEU A 36 -19.40 8.55 -11.31
N GLY A 37 -20.33 8.83 -12.24
CA GLY A 37 -21.71 8.34 -12.16
C GLY A 37 -21.82 6.80 -12.24
N ASP A 38 -20.83 6.15 -12.88
CA ASP A 38 -20.75 4.70 -13.00
C ASP A 38 -19.79 4.11 -11.95
N ARG A 39 -20.38 3.39 -10.98
CA ARG A 39 -19.62 2.71 -9.92
C ARG A 39 -18.74 1.57 -10.43
N GLN A 40 -19.08 0.95 -11.55
CA GLN A 40 -18.28 -0.11 -12.15
C GLN A 40 -16.99 0.46 -12.73
N VAL A 41 -17.09 1.55 -13.46
CA VAL A 41 -15.94 2.29 -13.99
C VAL A 41 -15.06 2.81 -12.87
N ALA A 42 -15.65 3.44 -11.84
CA ALA A 42 -14.90 3.91 -10.67
C ALA A 42 -14.13 2.75 -9.99
N GLY A 43 -14.76 1.59 -9.87
CA GLY A 43 -14.15 0.39 -9.29
C GLY A 43 -13.00 -0.17 -10.12
N LEU A 44 -13.07 -0.11 -11.46
CA LEU A 44 -11.99 -0.53 -12.35
C LEU A 44 -10.78 0.40 -12.25
N VAL A 45 -11.01 1.70 -12.24
CA VAL A 45 -9.94 2.70 -12.08
C VAL A 45 -9.29 2.56 -10.70
N ALA A 46 -10.08 2.45 -9.63
CA ALA A 46 -9.57 2.25 -8.29
C ALA A 46 -8.73 0.96 -8.17
N ALA A 47 -9.16 -0.14 -8.80
CA ALA A 47 -8.41 -1.40 -8.81
C ALA A 47 -7.05 -1.26 -9.51
N THR A 48 -6.99 -0.50 -10.60
CA THR A 48 -5.74 -0.21 -11.31
C THR A 48 -4.78 0.61 -10.44
N LEU A 49 -5.30 1.63 -9.75
CA LEU A 49 -4.51 2.43 -8.81
C LEU A 49 -3.97 1.59 -7.65
N PHE A 50 -4.82 0.77 -7.02
CA PHE A 50 -4.38 -0.11 -5.93
C PHE A 50 -3.36 -1.15 -6.38
N LYS A 51 -3.51 -1.69 -7.60
CA LYS A 51 -2.52 -2.59 -8.20
C LYS A 51 -1.16 -1.88 -8.37
N SER A 52 -1.16 -0.69 -8.94
CA SER A 52 0.06 0.09 -9.17
C SER A 52 0.75 0.44 -7.87
N ILE A 53 0.02 0.97 -6.88
CA ILE A 53 0.61 1.34 -5.58
C ILE A 53 1.09 0.11 -4.80
N ALA A 54 0.48 -1.07 -4.95
CA ALA A 54 0.94 -2.30 -4.32
C ALA A 54 2.31 -2.72 -4.86
N TYR A 55 2.54 -2.70 -6.18
CA TYR A 55 3.86 -2.99 -6.76
C TYR A 55 4.91 -1.95 -6.38
N ILE A 56 4.57 -0.66 -6.42
CA ILE A 56 5.44 0.42 -5.96
C ILE A 56 5.81 0.19 -4.48
N SER A 57 4.83 -0.23 -3.66
CA SER A 57 5.06 -0.51 -2.24
C SER A 57 6.03 -1.66 -2.02
N VAL A 58 5.95 -2.74 -2.80
CA VAL A 58 6.92 -3.85 -2.71
C VAL A 58 8.33 -3.34 -3.02
N LEU A 59 8.50 -2.61 -4.12
CA LEU A 59 9.80 -2.08 -4.52
C LEU A 59 10.37 -1.11 -3.48
N THR A 60 9.57 -0.14 -3.04
CA THR A 60 9.97 0.87 -2.07
C THR A 60 10.31 0.25 -0.71
N SER A 61 9.53 -0.74 -0.25
CA SER A 61 9.82 -1.49 0.98
C SER A 61 11.19 -2.18 0.91
N ILE A 62 11.53 -2.81 -0.21
CA ILE A 62 12.82 -3.49 -0.39
C ILE A 62 13.96 -2.48 -0.34
N VAL A 63 13.83 -1.35 -1.03
CA VAL A 63 14.85 -0.28 -1.04
C VAL A 63 15.04 0.28 0.37
N LEU A 64 13.95 0.66 1.06
CA LEU A 64 14.01 1.21 2.41
C LEU A 64 14.54 0.19 3.42
N MET A 65 14.17 -1.09 3.29
CA MET A 65 14.69 -2.17 4.11
C MET A 65 16.21 -2.33 3.94
N SER A 66 16.70 -2.23 2.71
CA SER A 66 18.14 -2.30 2.42
C SER A 66 18.89 -1.14 3.07
N LEU A 67 18.36 0.08 2.99
CA LEU A 67 18.91 1.27 3.65
C LEU A 67 18.85 1.14 5.18
N ALA A 68 17.75 0.66 5.75
CA ALA A 68 17.62 0.45 7.19
C ALA A 68 18.63 -0.61 7.69
N ASN A 69 18.83 -1.70 6.93
CA ASN A 69 19.85 -2.70 7.22
C ASN A 69 21.27 -2.11 7.20
N TYR A 70 21.56 -1.27 6.21
CA TYR A 70 22.83 -0.56 6.14
C TYR A 70 23.06 0.32 7.37
N PHE A 71 22.05 1.10 7.81
CA PHE A 71 22.17 1.94 9.01
C PHE A 71 22.35 1.13 10.29
N VAL A 72 21.66 0.00 10.44
CA VAL A 72 21.85 -0.90 11.59
C VAL A 72 23.27 -1.46 11.64
N ARG A 73 23.86 -1.83 10.49
CA ARG A 73 25.27 -2.28 10.40
C ARG A 73 26.27 -1.17 10.78
N LEU A 74 25.91 0.09 10.54
CA LEU A 74 26.68 1.26 10.99
C LEU A 74 26.49 1.58 12.49
N GLY A 75 25.83 0.73 13.27
CA GLY A 75 25.61 0.94 14.68
C GLY A 75 24.41 1.83 15.04
N LYS A 76 23.62 2.30 14.07
CA LYS A 76 22.43 3.12 14.31
C LYS A 76 21.26 2.25 14.78
N SER A 77 21.21 1.96 16.09
CA SER A 77 20.23 1.03 16.70
C SER A 77 18.76 1.47 16.53
N GLN A 78 18.51 2.76 16.35
CA GLN A 78 17.18 3.33 16.14
C GLN A 78 16.46 2.73 14.92
N PHE A 79 17.19 2.33 13.87
CA PHE A 79 16.62 1.71 12.66
C PHE A 79 16.22 0.24 12.85
N ARG A 80 16.45 -0.38 14.02
CA ARG A 80 15.98 -1.77 14.27
C ARG A 80 14.47 -1.88 14.27
N LEU A 81 13.76 -0.94 14.90
CA LEU A 81 12.28 -0.91 14.87
C LEU A 81 11.75 -0.53 13.48
N ASP A 82 12.43 0.39 12.80
CA ASP A 82 12.02 0.80 11.45
C ASP A 82 12.06 -0.38 10.47
N ARG A 83 13.03 -1.31 10.64
CA ARG A 83 13.06 -2.57 9.89
C ARG A 83 11.81 -3.43 10.11
N TRP A 84 11.33 -3.55 11.36
CA TRP A 84 10.12 -4.34 11.65
C TRP A 84 8.87 -3.70 11.08
N LEU A 85 8.77 -2.36 11.13
CA LEU A 85 7.69 -1.63 10.47
C LEU A 85 7.71 -1.85 8.95
N LEU A 86 8.88 -1.70 8.33
CA LEU A 86 9.07 -1.94 6.89
C LEU A 86 8.79 -3.40 6.51
N LEU A 87 9.15 -4.37 7.34
CA LEU A 87 8.83 -5.79 7.11
C LEU A 87 7.32 -6.02 7.13
N GLY A 88 6.60 -5.43 8.10
CA GLY A 88 5.14 -5.48 8.14
C GLY A 88 4.50 -4.85 6.91
N MET A 89 4.99 -3.67 6.49
CA MET A 89 4.51 -3.00 5.28
C MET A 89 4.81 -3.81 4.01
N LEU A 90 5.97 -4.46 3.93
CA LEU A 90 6.35 -5.34 2.83
C LEU A 90 5.43 -6.57 2.77
N ALA A 91 5.15 -7.19 3.90
CA ALA A 91 4.24 -8.33 3.98
C ALA A 91 2.81 -7.94 3.52
N CYS A 92 2.30 -6.78 3.95
CA CYS A 92 1.04 -6.23 3.47
C CYS A 92 1.05 -6.01 1.95
N ALA A 93 2.12 -5.41 1.42
CA ALA A 93 2.26 -5.13 -0.01
C ALA A 93 2.32 -6.42 -0.85
N ILE A 94 3.09 -7.42 -0.43
CA ILE A 94 3.19 -8.72 -1.10
C ILE A 94 1.84 -9.44 -1.08
N GLY A 95 1.18 -9.50 0.08
CA GLY A 95 -0.14 -10.11 0.21
C GLY A 95 -1.18 -9.45 -0.69
N ALA A 96 -1.19 -8.11 -0.74
CA ALA A 96 -2.08 -7.38 -1.64
C ALA A 96 -1.73 -7.63 -3.12
N ALA A 97 -0.47 -7.43 -3.52
CA ALA A 97 -0.04 -7.46 -4.93
C ALA A 97 -0.15 -8.85 -5.58
N PHE A 98 0.20 -9.91 -4.84
CA PHE A 98 0.37 -11.24 -5.41
C PHE A 98 -0.71 -12.25 -5.02
N ILE A 99 -1.54 -11.95 -4.01
CA ILE A 99 -2.60 -12.84 -3.55
C ILE A 99 -3.97 -12.19 -3.76
N ILE A 100 -4.25 -11.09 -3.06
CA ILE A 100 -5.61 -10.54 -3.00
C ILE A 100 -6.03 -9.91 -4.33
N ILE A 101 -5.20 -9.04 -4.90
CA ILE A 101 -5.53 -8.32 -6.15
C ILE A 101 -5.71 -9.27 -7.33
N PRO A 102 -4.81 -10.25 -7.59
CA PRO A 102 -5.02 -11.22 -8.66
C PRO A 102 -6.30 -12.03 -8.49
N TRP A 103 -6.61 -12.46 -7.26
CA TRP A 103 -7.84 -13.20 -7.00
C TRP A 103 -9.09 -12.35 -7.24
N MET A 104 -9.11 -11.10 -6.75
CA MET A 104 -10.22 -10.17 -7.01
C MET A 104 -10.39 -9.89 -8.51
N ASN A 105 -9.29 -9.73 -9.25
CA ASN A 105 -9.34 -9.52 -10.70
C ASN A 105 -9.92 -10.75 -11.42
N SER A 106 -9.51 -11.97 -11.06
CA SER A 106 -10.06 -13.21 -11.63
C SER A 106 -11.58 -13.29 -11.44
N LEU A 107 -12.11 -12.95 -10.25
CA LEU A 107 -13.55 -12.94 -10.02
C LEU A 107 -14.27 -11.85 -10.84
N ARG A 108 -13.63 -10.71 -11.03
CA ARG A 108 -14.16 -9.63 -11.87
C ARG A 108 -14.20 -10.04 -13.35
N ASP A 109 -13.11 -10.63 -13.84
CA ASP A 109 -13.00 -11.04 -15.24
C ASP A 109 -14.03 -12.12 -15.58
N GLN A 110 -14.28 -13.07 -14.66
CA GLN A 110 -15.32 -14.09 -14.81
C GLN A 110 -16.73 -13.45 -14.89
N ALA A 111 -17.03 -12.46 -14.07
CA ALA A 111 -18.31 -11.74 -14.11
C ALA A 111 -18.46 -10.98 -15.42
N LEU A 112 -17.42 -10.27 -15.86
CA LEU A 112 -17.41 -9.51 -17.11
C LEU A 112 -17.59 -10.40 -18.34
N TYR A 113 -17.00 -11.61 -18.33
CA TYR A 113 -17.17 -12.59 -19.40
C TYR A 113 -18.66 -13.01 -19.59
N LEU A 114 -19.43 -13.01 -18.51
CA LEU A 114 -20.88 -13.27 -18.52
C LEU A 114 -21.73 -12.01 -18.80
N GLY A 115 -21.11 -10.86 -19.08
CA GLY A 115 -21.81 -9.59 -19.26
C GLY A 115 -22.41 -9.01 -17.98
N LEU A 116 -21.97 -9.49 -16.80
CA LEU A 116 -22.49 -9.09 -15.50
C LEU A 116 -21.50 -8.19 -14.77
N SER A 117 -22.02 -7.33 -13.89
CA SER A 117 -21.19 -6.72 -12.86
C SER A 117 -20.83 -7.77 -11.78
N VAL A 118 -19.69 -7.58 -11.08
CA VAL A 118 -19.29 -8.52 -10.00
C VAL A 118 -20.36 -8.62 -8.92
N ARG A 119 -21.12 -7.55 -8.68
CA ARG A 119 -22.19 -7.51 -7.67
C ARG A 119 -23.41 -8.36 -8.05
N GLU A 120 -23.63 -8.57 -9.33
CA GLU A 120 -24.73 -9.37 -9.89
C GLU A 120 -24.31 -10.83 -10.12
N SER A 121 -23.01 -11.12 -10.01
CA SER A 121 -22.46 -12.45 -10.20
C SER A 121 -22.65 -13.34 -8.97
N THR A 122 -22.54 -14.66 -9.16
CA THR A 122 -22.52 -15.65 -8.08
C THR A 122 -21.35 -15.44 -7.11
N HIS A 123 -20.33 -14.67 -7.52
CA HIS A 123 -19.12 -14.38 -6.72
C HIS A 123 -19.20 -13.10 -5.89
N ALA A 124 -20.35 -12.40 -5.87
CA ALA A 124 -20.52 -11.12 -5.18
C ALA A 124 -20.11 -11.17 -3.69
N VAL A 125 -20.53 -12.21 -2.98
CA VAL A 125 -20.21 -12.38 -1.55
C VAL A 125 -18.70 -12.58 -1.32
N LEU A 126 -18.06 -13.44 -2.12
CA LEU A 126 -16.63 -13.72 -2.02
C LEU A 126 -15.81 -12.47 -2.36
N PHE A 127 -16.18 -11.77 -3.43
CA PHE A 127 -15.55 -10.51 -3.82
C PHE A 127 -15.67 -9.46 -2.72
N GLY A 128 -16.84 -9.32 -2.09
CA GLY A 128 -17.07 -8.41 -0.97
C GLY A 128 -16.17 -8.72 0.24
N ARG A 129 -15.99 -10.00 0.58
CA ARG A 129 -15.06 -10.43 1.65
C ARG A 129 -13.61 -10.11 1.31
N LEU A 130 -13.17 -10.42 0.10
CA LEU A 130 -11.81 -10.11 -0.36
C LEU A 130 -11.56 -8.60 -0.38
N HIS A 131 -12.55 -7.80 -0.78
CA HIS A 131 -12.46 -6.34 -0.74
C HIS A 131 -12.30 -5.84 0.70
N GLY A 132 -13.07 -6.39 1.65
CA GLY A 132 -12.93 -6.07 3.07
C GLY A 132 -11.53 -6.40 3.62
N VAL A 133 -11.02 -7.60 3.31
CA VAL A 133 -9.66 -8.01 3.70
C VAL A 133 -8.60 -7.10 3.06
N SER A 134 -8.74 -6.79 1.77
CA SER A 134 -7.84 -5.87 1.06
C SER A 134 -7.81 -4.48 1.71
N SER A 135 -8.99 -3.96 2.07
CA SER A 135 -9.11 -2.66 2.75
C SER A 135 -8.45 -2.67 4.14
N ALA A 136 -8.61 -3.76 4.90
CA ALA A 136 -7.98 -3.92 6.21
C ALA A 136 -6.44 -3.99 6.09
N ILE A 137 -5.91 -4.74 5.12
CA ILE A 137 -4.47 -4.83 4.83
C ILE A 137 -3.93 -3.44 4.44
N TYR A 138 -4.64 -2.71 3.58
CA TYR A 138 -4.26 -1.37 3.17
C TYR A 138 -4.25 -0.38 4.34
N MET A 139 -5.27 -0.43 5.20
CA MET A 139 -5.34 0.38 6.41
C MET A 139 -4.19 0.08 7.36
N LEU A 140 -3.88 -1.21 7.59
CA LEU A 140 -2.74 -1.62 8.40
C LEU A 140 -1.43 -1.08 7.82
N GLN A 141 -1.23 -1.20 6.50
CA GLN A 141 -0.05 -0.68 5.82
C GLN A 141 0.07 0.85 5.99
N ALA A 142 -1.03 1.60 5.87
CA ALA A 142 -1.06 3.04 6.08
C ALA A 142 -0.70 3.42 7.52
N LEU A 143 -1.23 2.72 8.52
CA LEU A 143 -0.92 2.95 9.94
C LEU A 143 0.56 2.65 10.26
N LEU A 144 1.10 1.55 9.74
CA LEU A 144 2.53 1.24 9.87
C LEU A 144 3.40 2.31 9.20
N GLY A 145 2.96 2.85 8.06
CA GLY A 145 3.61 3.96 7.37
C GLY A 145 3.63 5.24 8.19
N ILE A 146 2.50 5.62 8.79
CA ILE A 146 2.41 6.78 9.70
C ILE A 146 3.37 6.59 10.88
N ALA A 147 3.39 5.40 11.49
CA ALA A 147 4.30 5.08 12.57
C ALA A 147 5.77 5.19 12.15
N LEU A 148 6.11 4.76 10.92
CA LEU A 148 7.45 4.90 10.36
C LEU A 148 7.84 6.37 10.24
N ILE A 149 6.98 7.22 9.65
CA ILE A 149 7.24 8.66 9.49
C ILE A 149 7.40 9.33 10.86
N TRP A 150 6.50 9.06 11.80
CA TRP A 150 6.56 9.61 13.15
C TRP A 150 7.90 9.32 13.84
N ARG A 151 8.43 8.11 13.67
CA ARG A 151 9.72 7.71 14.24
C ARG A 151 10.90 8.36 13.53
N THR A 152 10.87 8.45 12.21
CA THR A 152 11.98 9.02 11.42
C THR A 152 12.10 10.51 11.63
N THR A 153 10.99 11.24 11.84
CA THR A 153 11.02 12.67 12.19
C THR A 153 11.56 12.91 13.60
N LYS A 154 11.15 12.10 14.60
CA LYS A 154 11.66 12.20 15.97
C LYS A 154 13.17 11.92 16.09
N ASN A 155 13.72 11.08 15.21
CA ASN A 155 15.14 10.74 15.22
C ASN A 155 16.01 11.70 14.38
N ALA A 156 15.42 12.75 13.82
CA ALA A 156 16.11 13.78 13.06
C ALA A 156 16.59 14.95 13.94
N ASP A 157 16.00 15.08 15.13
CA ASP A 157 16.39 16.03 16.20
C ASP A 157 17.48 15.39 17.08
#